data_f1a7695773d97725c513115588440e08
#
_entry.id   f1a7695773d97725c513115588440e08
#
_cell.length_a   1.000
_cell.length_b   1.000
_cell.length_c   1.000
_cell.angle_alpha   90.00
_cell.angle_beta   90.00
_cell.angle_gamma   90.00
#
_symmetry.space_group_name_H-M   'P 1'
#
loop_
_entity.id
_entity.type
_entity.pdbx_description
1 polymer ?
#
loop_
_entity_poly.entity_id
_entity_poly.type
_entity_poly.pdbx_seq_one_letter_code
_entity_poly.pdbx_strand_id
1 'polypeptide(L)'
;MIAHAPESSLGWLDFDAAASARVGELLRSLEEPGTLDELGLGTVRDAFSGRLSPGTTTTQTRLRYFMFVPWIFARLEAQRVAPGDFARRLREDEARLIGCLRHLGKNNGVIGYAAGRDLKLLPSWLYWGGLGAWGLRRLDLSIAEYGQRAAALGRRQPERDDDRNPTARAVSMWASMPPAPDDFLQENITFELRRDEAQVLVECIRRCQPGTLLAFLCGTPAAAANARFPWEVPTHGMPGGLVELLRHARCFSELTLGPQLVYNVLLARKARAEFGWDTHELEQRQLRRLGRWARLLEGRHEELRIWAENLPEFWHVLSERRIGGATRDFVNFVARRAVEDPEGFAEDRSVHDCIVDREVRLKSRRARLGYRAALENWGQVPGGGQFNYRWPITKSYLSDLDVALGPVP
;
A
#
# COMPACT_ATOMS: atom_id res chain seq x y z
N MET A 1 30.72 -43.87 -0.83
CA MET A 1 30.60 -42.62 -1.63
C MET A 1 29.50 -41.80 -1.02
N ILE A 2 29.86 -40.77 -0.25
CA ILE A 2 28.90 -39.83 0.38
C ILE A 2 28.79 -38.70 -0.58
N ALA A 3 27.56 -38.47 -1.14
CA ALA A 3 27.27 -37.36 -2.02
C ALA A 3 27.20 -36.07 -1.18
N HIS A 4 28.10 -35.13 -1.43
CA HIS A 4 28.02 -33.77 -0.90
C HIS A 4 26.82 -33.06 -1.55
N ALA A 5 25.89 -32.59 -0.73
CA ALA A 5 24.87 -31.66 -1.13
C ALA A 5 25.49 -30.25 -1.35
N PRO A 6 25.08 -29.48 -2.35
CA PRO A 6 25.69 -28.16 -2.62
C PRO A 6 25.25 -27.14 -1.58
N GLU A 7 26.22 -26.50 -0.94
CA GLU A 7 26.06 -25.45 0.10
C GLU A 7 25.60 -24.07 -0.45
N SER A 8 24.95 -23.97 -1.60
CA SER A 8 24.75 -22.70 -2.27
C SER A 8 23.36 -22.07 -2.13
N SER A 9 22.46 -22.63 -1.29
CA SER A 9 21.07 -22.11 -1.19
C SER A 9 20.83 -21.04 -0.11
N LEU A 10 21.70 -20.91 0.88
CA LEU A 10 21.53 -20.01 2.01
C LEU A 10 21.92 -18.54 1.72
N GLY A 11 22.92 -18.30 0.89
CA GLY A 11 23.38 -16.94 0.55
C GLY A 11 22.38 -16.10 -0.28
N TRP A 12 21.44 -16.72 -0.97
CA TRP A 12 20.41 -16.05 -1.78
C TRP A 12 19.21 -15.56 -0.96
N LEU A 13 18.85 -16.28 0.08
CA LEU A 13 17.78 -15.89 1.01
C LEU A 13 18.19 -14.67 1.84
N ASP A 14 19.45 -14.57 2.24
CA ASP A 14 19.96 -13.44 3.02
C ASP A 14 20.06 -12.15 2.19
N PHE A 15 20.39 -12.23 0.90
CA PHE A 15 20.43 -11.07 0.01
C PHE A 15 19.04 -10.51 -0.27
N ASP A 16 18.05 -11.36 -0.46
CA ASP A 16 16.65 -10.94 -0.71
C ASP A 16 16.01 -10.39 0.58
N ALA A 17 16.29 -10.96 1.74
CA ALA A 17 15.82 -10.46 3.04
C ALA A 17 16.46 -9.10 3.40
N ALA A 18 17.75 -8.89 3.14
CA ALA A 18 18.44 -7.63 3.38
C ALA A 18 18.01 -6.52 2.39
N ALA A 19 17.79 -6.86 1.12
CA ALA A 19 17.23 -5.95 0.13
C ALA A 19 15.78 -5.60 0.46
N SER A 20 14.96 -6.56 0.86
CA SER A 20 13.59 -6.37 1.30
C SER A 20 13.51 -5.53 2.59
N ALA A 21 14.42 -5.73 3.55
CA ALA A 21 14.52 -4.93 4.76
C ALA A 21 14.92 -3.48 4.46
N ARG A 22 15.89 -3.25 3.56
CA ARG A 22 16.28 -1.90 3.11
C ARG A 22 15.17 -1.19 2.34
N VAL A 23 14.45 -1.91 1.50
CA VAL A 23 13.26 -1.40 0.82
C VAL A 23 12.18 -1.05 1.84
N GLY A 24 11.93 -1.90 2.83
CA GLY A 24 10.99 -1.63 3.92
C GLY A 24 11.39 -0.42 4.78
N GLU A 25 12.69 -0.18 4.96
CA GLU A 25 13.22 0.98 5.69
C GLU A 25 13.12 2.27 4.86
N LEU A 26 13.42 2.20 3.57
CA LEU A 26 13.22 3.29 2.61
C LEU A 26 11.73 3.63 2.42
N LEU A 27 10.85 2.63 2.33
CA LEU A 27 9.41 2.84 2.25
C LEU A 27 8.86 3.50 3.51
N ARG A 28 9.36 3.13 4.69
CA ARG A 28 9.03 3.81 5.96
C ARG A 28 9.53 5.25 6.01
N SER A 29 10.66 5.56 5.39
CA SER A 29 11.19 6.93 5.31
C SER A 29 10.43 7.84 4.32
N LEU A 30 9.66 7.24 3.39
CA LEU A 30 8.81 7.95 2.42
C LEU A 30 7.36 8.07 2.89
N GLU A 31 7.02 7.49 4.07
CA GLU A 31 5.70 7.67 4.66
C GLU A 31 5.47 9.15 4.98
N GLU A 32 4.30 9.65 4.57
CA GLU A 32 3.91 11.03 4.86
C GLU A 32 3.98 11.32 6.37
N PRO A 33 4.40 12.52 6.79
CA PRO A 33 4.35 12.92 8.19
C PRO A 33 2.91 12.80 8.71
N GLY A 34 2.67 11.86 9.61
CA GLY A 34 1.34 11.54 10.15
C GLY A 34 0.89 10.09 9.96
N THR A 35 1.59 9.29 9.13
CA THR A 35 1.29 7.86 8.94
C THR A 35 2.19 6.94 9.77
N LEU A 36 3.07 7.50 10.62
CA LEU A 36 3.90 6.71 11.53
C LEU A 36 3.02 5.85 12.44
N ASP A 37 3.21 4.54 12.34
CA ASP A 37 2.49 3.53 13.14
C ASP A 37 3.10 3.43 14.55
N GLU A 38 2.85 4.45 15.35
CA GLU A 38 3.44 4.57 16.69
C GLU A 38 2.92 3.50 17.68
N LEU A 39 1.70 2.99 17.43
CA LEU A 39 1.02 2.02 18.28
C LEU A 39 0.90 0.62 17.67
N GLY A 40 1.56 0.35 16.55
CA GLY A 40 1.62 -0.98 15.91
C GLY A 40 0.27 -1.47 15.38
N LEU A 41 -0.53 -0.57 14.81
CA LEU A 41 -1.82 -0.87 14.19
C LEU A 41 -1.72 -1.16 12.69
N GLY A 42 -0.53 -1.00 12.11
CA GLY A 42 -0.26 -1.15 10.68
C GLY A 42 -0.61 -2.52 10.13
N THR A 43 -0.44 -3.59 10.92
CA THR A 43 -0.84 -4.95 10.49
C THR A 43 -2.33 -5.06 10.22
N VAL A 44 -3.17 -4.40 11.03
CA VAL A 44 -4.64 -4.36 10.85
C VAL A 44 -4.98 -3.46 9.66
N ARG A 45 -4.38 -2.26 9.58
CA ARG A 45 -4.50 -1.37 8.41
C ARG A 45 -4.17 -2.07 7.11
N ASP A 46 -3.06 -2.81 7.07
CA ASP A 46 -2.59 -3.47 5.86
C ASP A 46 -3.45 -4.69 5.49
N ALA A 47 -4.05 -5.36 6.48
CA ALA A 47 -5.04 -6.41 6.25
C ALA A 47 -6.28 -5.85 5.50
N PHE A 48 -6.83 -4.72 5.96
CA PHE A 48 -7.93 -4.05 5.26
C PHE A 48 -7.50 -3.54 3.88
N SER A 49 -6.33 -2.88 3.79
CA SER A 49 -5.82 -2.38 2.51
C SER A 49 -5.70 -3.49 1.47
N GLY A 50 -5.18 -4.65 1.89
CA GLY A 50 -5.03 -5.82 1.01
C GLY A 50 -6.35 -6.44 0.56
N ARG A 51 -7.43 -6.32 1.35
CA ARG A 51 -8.76 -6.82 0.99
C ARG A 51 -9.58 -5.82 0.19
N LEU A 52 -9.43 -4.52 0.46
CA LEU A 52 -10.16 -3.47 -0.26
C LEU A 52 -9.56 -3.20 -1.65
N SER A 53 -8.24 -3.09 -1.72
CA SER A 53 -7.51 -2.70 -2.94
C SER A 53 -6.20 -3.48 -3.07
N PRO A 54 -6.26 -4.81 -3.30
CA PRO A 54 -5.07 -5.63 -3.46
C PRO A 54 -4.22 -5.15 -4.65
N GLY A 55 -2.91 -5.32 -4.55
CA GLY A 55 -1.96 -4.88 -5.58
C GLY A 55 -1.58 -3.40 -5.52
N THR A 56 -2.25 -2.60 -4.66
CA THR A 56 -1.87 -1.20 -4.42
C THR A 56 -0.85 -1.06 -3.30
N THR A 57 -0.03 0.00 -3.35
CA THR A 57 0.88 0.41 -2.26
C THR A 57 0.91 1.92 -2.13
N THR A 58 1.32 2.45 -0.98
CA THR A 58 1.42 3.90 -0.74
C THR A 58 2.46 4.61 -1.61
N THR A 59 3.41 3.86 -2.17
CA THR A 59 4.52 4.37 -3.00
C THR A 59 4.22 4.38 -4.49
N GLN A 60 3.15 3.73 -4.90
CA GLN A 60 2.64 3.81 -6.27
C GLN A 60 1.98 5.18 -6.49
N THR A 61 1.90 5.62 -7.76
CA THR A 61 1.39 6.96 -8.09
C THR A 61 0.31 6.94 -9.16
N ARG A 62 0.61 6.50 -10.37
CA ARG A 62 -0.29 6.54 -11.53
C ARG A 62 -0.52 5.14 -12.10
N LEU A 63 -1.72 4.93 -12.59
CA LEU A 63 -2.16 3.61 -13.07
C LEU A 63 -1.38 3.13 -14.30
N ARG A 64 -0.98 4.04 -15.20
CA ARG A 64 -0.31 3.69 -16.46
C ARG A 64 1.07 3.05 -16.27
N TYR A 65 1.67 3.12 -15.07
CA TYR A 65 2.87 2.33 -14.77
C TYR A 65 2.64 0.81 -14.87
N PHE A 66 1.41 0.34 -14.72
CA PHE A 66 1.05 -1.06 -14.96
C PHE A 66 1.14 -1.45 -16.46
N MET A 67 1.25 -0.48 -17.36
CA MET A 67 1.58 -0.69 -18.78
C MET A 67 3.07 -0.46 -19.03
N PHE A 68 3.64 0.63 -18.52
CA PHE A 68 5.04 0.99 -18.77
C PHE A 68 6.02 -0.10 -18.30
N VAL A 69 5.82 -0.66 -17.12
CA VAL A 69 6.72 -1.69 -16.59
C VAL A 69 6.70 -2.94 -17.47
N PRO A 70 5.57 -3.58 -17.76
CA PRO A 70 5.55 -4.72 -18.69
C PRO A 70 6.13 -4.43 -20.07
N TRP A 71 5.90 -3.24 -20.64
CA TRP A 71 6.48 -2.88 -21.94
C TRP A 71 8.00 -2.80 -21.92
N ILE A 72 8.61 -2.29 -20.84
CA ILE A 72 10.06 -2.31 -20.67
C ILE A 72 10.57 -3.75 -20.63
N PHE A 73 9.93 -4.60 -19.85
CA PHE A 73 10.32 -6.01 -19.73
C PHE A 73 10.17 -6.76 -21.05
N ALA A 74 9.06 -6.59 -21.77
CA ALA A 74 8.84 -7.18 -23.08
C ALA A 74 9.87 -6.70 -24.13
N ARG A 75 10.27 -5.42 -24.06
CA ARG A 75 11.35 -4.86 -24.89
C ARG A 75 12.68 -5.56 -24.60
N LEU A 76 13.06 -5.75 -23.34
CA LEU A 76 14.29 -6.44 -22.95
C LEU A 76 14.29 -7.92 -23.37
N GLU A 77 13.14 -8.60 -23.31
CA GLU A 77 12.96 -9.95 -23.86
C GLU A 77 13.20 -9.98 -25.37
N ALA A 78 12.57 -9.07 -26.11
CA ALA A 78 12.71 -8.98 -27.57
C ALA A 78 14.17 -8.70 -27.99
N GLN A 79 14.89 -7.91 -27.21
CA GLN A 79 16.32 -7.64 -27.40
C GLN A 79 17.21 -8.82 -26.96
N ARG A 80 16.66 -9.87 -26.37
CA ARG A 80 17.38 -11.05 -25.86
C ARG A 80 18.54 -10.68 -24.93
N VAL A 81 18.29 -9.72 -24.05
CA VAL A 81 19.30 -9.22 -23.13
C VAL A 81 19.85 -10.37 -22.27
N ALA A 82 21.19 -10.47 -22.19
CA ALA A 82 21.84 -11.51 -21.42
C ALA A 82 21.51 -11.36 -19.90
N PRO A 83 21.39 -12.48 -19.16
CA PRO A 83 21.03 -12.43 -17.74
C PRO A 83 21.92 -11.49 -16.89
N GLY A 84 23.24 -11.48 -17.13
CA GLY A 84 24.18 -10.60 -16.43
C GLY A 84 24.01 -9.10 -16.71
N ASP A 85 23.42 -8.76 -17.84
CA ASP A 85 23.16 -7.36 -18.24
C ASP A 85 21.75 -6.88 -17.92
N PHE A 86 20.85 -7.80 -17.56
CA PHE A 86 19.42 -7.49 -17.44
C PHE A 86 19.14 -6.36 -16.45
N ALA A 87 19.69 -6.43 -15.23
CA ALA A 87 19.47 -5.43 -14.20
C ALA A 87 19.98 -4.04 -14.61
N ARG A 88 21.13 -3.97 -15.31
CA ARG A 88 21.68 -2.71 -15.82
C ARG A 88 20.80 -2.13 -16.92
N ARG A 89 20.39 -2.93 -17.88
CA ARG A 89 19.51 -2.50 -18.99
C ARG A 89 18.12 -2.08 -18.49
N LEU A 90 17.56 -2.81 -17.53
CA LEU A 90 16.30 -2.44 -16.90
C LEU A 90 16.40 -1.04 -16.27
N ARG A 91 17.45 -0.78 -15.48
CA ARG A 91 17.69 0.53 -14.89
C ARG A 91 17.86 1.64 -15.93
N GLU A 92 18.55 1.38 -17.04
CA GLU A 92 18.72 2.33 -18.14
C GLU A 92 17.38 2.68 -18.79
N ASP A 93 16.52 1.69 -19.09
CA ASP A 93 15.23 1.91 -19.71
C ASP A 93 14.24 2.60 -18.75
N GLU A 94 14.26 2.27 -17.45
CA GLU A 94 13.45 2.99 -16.46
C GLU A 94 13.95 4.43 -16.25
N ALA A 95 15.24 4.68 -16.32
CA ALA A 95 15.78 6.03 -16.30
C ALA A 95 15.36 6.84 -17.55
N ARG A 96 15.28 6.21 -18.72
CA ARG A 96 14.70 6.83 -19.93
C ARG A 96 13.22 7.15 -19.73
N LEU A 97 12.44 6.20 -19.18
CA LEU A 97 11.04 6.42 -18.84
C LEU A 97 10.85 7.67 -17.96
N ILE A 98 11.66 7.81 -16.92
CA ILE A 98 11.64 9.02 -16.08
C ILE A 98 11.94 10.28 -16.90
N GLY A 99 12.91 10.21 -17.81
CA GLY A 99 13.24 11.30 -18.74
C GLY A 99 12.05 11.73 -19.59
N CYS A 100 11.37 10.76 -20.22
CA CYS A 100 10.19 10.98 -21.06
C CYS A 100 8.99 11.54 -20.28
N LEU A 101 8.88 11.29 -18.96
CA LEU A 101 7.78 11.75 -18.12
C LEU A 101 8.07 13.11 -17.43
N ARG A 102 9.32 13.60 -17.42
CA ARG A 102 9.70 14.81 -16.65
C ARG A 102 8.95 16.07 -17.05
N HIS A 103 8.55 16.20 -18.31
CA HIS A 103 7.79 17.37 -18.80
C HIS A 103 6.44 17.54 -18.06
N LEU A 104 5.89 16.46 -17.48
CA LEU A 104 4.63 16.48 -16.71
C LEU A 104 4.76 17.23 -15.36
N GLY A 105 5.99 17.44 -14.85
CA GLY A 105 6.23 18.17 -13.61
C GLY A 105 6.27 17.29 -12.36
N LYS A 106 6.84 17.85 -11.28
CA LYS A 106 7.16 17.15 -10.03
C LYS A 106 5.94 16.53 -9.32
N ASN A 107 4.79 17.19 -9.37
CA ASN A 107 3.61 16.82 -8.58
C ASN A 107 2.63 15.90 -9.31
N ASN A 108 2.96 15.46 -10.52
CA ASN A 108 2.07 14.67 -11.37
C ASN A 108 2.35 13.15 -11.33
N GLY A 109 3.00 12.66 -10.29
CA GLY A 109 3.17 11.23 -10.06
C GLY A 109 4.36 10.60 -10.78
N VAL A 110 5.32 11.41 -11.26
CA VAL A 110 6.55 10.91 -11.88
C VAL A 110 7.47 10.33 -10.81
N ILE A 111 7.61 9.00 -10.78
CA ILE A 111 8.50 8.31 -9.86
C ILE A 111 9.95 8.67 -10.21
N GLY A 112 10.73 9.12 -9.22
CA GLY A 112 12.12 9.50 -9.44
C GLY A 112 12.34 10.84 -10.13
N TYR A 113 11.33 11.72 -10.17
CA TYR A 113 11.43 13.04 -10.81
C TYR A 113 12.70 13.82 -10.40
N ALA A 114 13.01 13.87 -9.10
CA ALA A 114 14.18 14.56 -8.58
C ALA A 114 15.48 13.75 -8.72
N ALA A 115 15.41 12.43 -8.45
CA ALA A 115 16.57 11.54 -8.42
C ALA A 115 17.08 11.12 -9.82
N GLY A 116 16.18 11.04 -10.82
CA GLY A 116 16.54 10.62 -12.17
C GLY A 116 17.25 9.27 -12.21
N ARG A 117 18.49 9.23 -12.72
CA ARG A 117 19.30 8.01 -12.81
C ARG A 117 19.77 7.45 -11.47
N ASP A 118 19.81 8.29 -10.43
CA ASP A 118 20.23 7.91 -9.07
C ASP A 118 19.08 7.35 -8.23
N LEU A 119 17.90 7.12 -8.84
CA LEU A 119 16.74 6.54 -8.18
C LEU A 119 17.07 5.17 -7.60
N LYS A 120 16.85 5.03 -6.27
CA LYS A 120 17.10 3.78 -5.56
C LYS A 120 15.98 2.76 -5.73
N LEU A 121 14.73 3.22 -5.78
CA LEU A 121 13.54 2.39 -5.94
C LEU A 121 12.93 2.63 -7.32
N LEU A 122 13.17 1.73 -8.22
CA LEU A 122 12.68 1.78 -9.61
C LEU A 122 11.16 1.54 -9.69
N PRO A 123 10.47 2.08 -10.71
CA PRO A 123 9.06 1.79 -10.96
C PRO A 123 8.71 0.30 -10.95
N SER A 124 9.55 -0.54 -11.56
CA SER A 124 9.36 -1.99 -11.56
C SER A 124 9.26 -2.58 -10.15
N TRP A 125 10.10 -2.13 -9.20
CA TRP A 125 10.05 -2.60 -7.83
C TRP A 125 8.75 -2.23 -7.11
N LEU A 126 8.25 -1.00 -7.37
CA LEU A 126 7.05 -0.49 -6.72
C LEU A 126 5.77 -1.15 -7.27
N TYR A 127 5.79 -1.57 -8.54
CA TYR A 127 4.62 -2.13 -9.21
C TYR A 127 4.64 -3.65 -9.34
N TRP A 128 5.77 -4.33 -9.05
CA TRP A 128 5.94 -5.77 -9.26
C TRP A 128 4.91 -6.64 -8.54
N GLY A 129 4.63 -6.32 -7.28
CA GLY A 129 3.60 -7.01 -6.51
C GLY A 129 2.20 -6.81 -7.07
N GLY A 130 1.88 -5.59 -7.50
CA GLY A 130 0.60 -5.25 -8.12
C GLY A 130 0.41 -5.95 -9.47
N LEU A 131 1.44 -6.01 -10.30
CA LEU A 131 1.43 -6.73 -11.58
C LEU A 131 1.11 -8.22 -11.40
N GLY A 132 1.66 -8.85 -10.34
CA GLY A 132 1.30 -10.22 -9.97
C GLY A 132 -0.12 -10.34 -9.43
N ALA A 133 -0.52 -9.46 -8.50
CA ALA A 133 -1.84 -9.48 -7.89
C ALA A 133 -2.97 -9.34 -8.91
N TRP A 134 -2.78 -8.52 -9.94
CA TRP A 134 -3.79 -8.33 -11.00
C TRP A 134 -3.63 -9.31 -12.17
N GLY A 135 -2.68 -10.26 -12.10
CA GLY A 135 -2.47 -11.27 -13.12
C GLY A 135 -1.93 -10.74 -14.44
N LEU A 136 -1.41 -9.52 -14.46
CA LEU A 136 -0.65 -8.97 -15.60
C LEU A 136 0.67 -9.73 -15.75
N ARG A 137 1.35 -10.00 -14.64
CA ARG A 137 2.47 -10.94 -14.53
C ARG A 137 1.92 -12.32 -14.17
N ARG A 138 2.13 -13.30 -15.07
CA ARG A 138 1.55 -14.65 -14.97
C ARG A 138 2.32 -15.61 -14.09
N LEU A 139 3.64 -15.43 -14.00
CA LEU A 139 4.50 -16.30 -13.20
C LEU A 139 4.95 -15.58 -11.94
N ASP A 140 4.94 -16.31 -10.81
CA ASP A 140 5.42 -15.77 -9.55
C ASP A 140 6.95 -15.88 -9.47
N LEU A 141 7.61 -14.86 -10.00
CA LEU A 141 9.05 -14.73 -10.06
C LEU A 141 9.44 -13.37 -9.49
N SER A 142 10.57 -13.31 -8.82
CA SER A 142 11.24 -12.03 -8.52
C SER A 142 11.76 -11.38 -9.81
N ILE A 143 12.08 -10.10 -9.78
CA ILE A 143 12.67 -9.38 -10.92
C ILE A 143 14.01 -10.03 -11.33
N ALA A 144 14.80 -10.49 -10.35
CA ALA A 144 16.07 -11.17 -10.60
C ALA A 144 15.89 -12.52 -11.31
N GLU A 145 14.96 -13.34 -10.83
CA GLU A 145 14.63 -14.64 -11.47
C GLU A 145 14.05 -14.43 -12.87
N TYR A 146 13.24 -13.39 -13.05
CA TYR A 146 12.75 -13.01 -14.37
C TYR A 146 13.92 -12.69 -15.30
N GLY A 147 14.88 -11.86 -14.89
CA GLY A 147 16.06 -11.51 -15.66
C GLY A 147 16.89 -12.73 -16.09
N GLN A 148 17.00 -13.74 -15.20
CA GLN A 148 17.69 -15.02 -15.53
C GLN A 148 16.95 -15.80 -16.65
N ARG A 149 15.64 -15.70 -16.73
CA ARG A 149 14.81 -16.47 -17.66
C ARG A 149 14.47 -15.69 -18.94
N ALA A 150 14.55 -14.38 -18.95
CA ALA A 150 14.14 -13.52 -20.05
C ALA A 150 14.82 -13.89 -21.39
N ALA A 151 16.11 -14.14 -21.40
CA ALA A 151 16.86 -14.54 -22.59
C ALA A 151 16.42 -15.91 -23.14
N ALA A 152 15.96 -16.83 -22.29
CA ALA A 152 15.46 -18.15 -22.70
C ALA A 152 14.03 -18.05 -23.24
N LEU A 153 13.20 -17.17 -22.67
CA LEU A 153 11.82 -16.93 -23.11
C LEU A 153 11.77 -16.29 -24.50
N GLY A 154 12.67 -15.32 -24.79
CA GLY A 154 12.80 -14.72 -26.10
C GLY A 154 13.31 -15.65 -27.20
N ARG A 155 13.78 -16.87 -26.84
CA ARG A 155 14.23 -17.90 -27.80
C ARG A 155 13.14 -18.91 -28.18
N ARG A 156 12.05 -18.99 -27.42
CA ARG A 156 10.95 -19.91 -27.75
C ARG A 156 10.18 -19.38 -28.94
N GLN A 157 10.61 -19.74 -30.14
CA GLN A 157 9.71 -19.71 -31.30
C GLN A 157 8.58 -20.75 -31.01
N PRO A 158 7.35 -20.47 -31.41
CA PRO A 158 6.32 -21.49 -31.38
C PRO A 158 6.80 -22.69 -32.18
N GLU A 159 6.88 -23.86 -31.55
CA GLU A 159 7.04 -25.12 -32.29
C GLU A 159 5.91 -25.17 -33.31
N ARG A 160 6.25 -25.42 -34.53
CA ARG A 160 5.28 -25.61 -35.63
C ARG A 160 5.17 -27.09 -35.86
N ASP A 161 3.92 -27.57 -36.02
CA ASP A 161 3.68 -28.92 -36.51
C ASP A 161 4.10 -29.06 -37.98
N ASP A 162 4.02 -30.29 -38.49
CA ASP A 162 4.37 -30.60 -39.91
C ASP A 162 3.54 -29.78 -40.90
N ASP A 163 2.40 -29.26 -40.51
CA ASP A 163 1.51 -28.38 -41.28
C ASP A 163 1.80 -26.87 -41.05
N ARG A 164 2.87 -26.53 -40.35
CA ARG A 164 3.27 -25.15 -39.95
C ARG A 164 2.33 -24.43 -38.98
N ASN A 165 1.39 -25.12 -38.34
CA ASN A 165 0.57 -24.53 -37.32
C ASN A 165 1.36 -24.42 -36.00
N PRO A 166 1.19 -23.35 -35.20
CA PRO A 166 1.87 -23.22 -33.92
C PRO A 166 1.29 -24.25 -32.92
N THR A 167 2.08 -25.31 -32.62
CA THR A 167 1.68 -26.43 -31.73
C THR A 167 1.76 -26.09 -30.24
N ALA A 168 2.55 -25.08 -29.85
CA ALA A 168 2.58 -24.59 -28.49
C ALA A 168 2.55 -23.05 -28.50
N ARG A 169 1.57 -22.46 -27.85
CA ARG A 169 1.62 -21.02 -27.51
C ARG A 169 2.85 -20.81 -26.63
N ALA A 170 3.80 -20.03 -27.11
CA ALA A 170 4.89 -19.56 -26.25
C ALA A 170 4.27 -19.01 -24.96
N VAL A 171 4.64 -19.58 -23.81
CA VAL A 171 4.11 -19.13 -22.51
C VAL A 171 4.67 -17.73 -22.27
N SER A 172 3.88 -16.71 -22.61
CA SER A 172 4.22 -15.34 -22.29
C SER A 172 4.19 -15.15 -20.78
N MET A 173 5.21 -14.47 -20.23
CA MET A 173 5.26 -14.07 -18.82
C MET A 173 4.17 -13.06 -18.47
N TRP A 174 3.63 -12.41 -19.48
CA TRP A 174 2.66 -11.32 -19.36
C TRP A 174 1.28 -11.74 -19.87
N ALA A 175 0.25 -11.15 -19.31
CA ALA A 175 -1.08 -11.18 -19.90
C ALA A 175 -1.05 -10.57 -21.30
N SER A 176 -2.08 -10.87 -22.11
CA SER A 176 -2.24 -10.16 -23.39
C SER A 176 -2.51 -8.68 -23.09
N MET A 177 -1.65 -7.81 -23.57
CA MET A 177 -1.71 -6.36 -23.36
C MET A 177 -1.61 -5.63 -24.70
N PRO A 178 -2.17 -4.42 -24.81
CA PRO A 178 -1.92 -3.54 -25.94
C PRO A 178 -0.41 -3.31 -26.14
N PRO A 179 0.07 -3.21 -27.37
CA PRO A 179 1.47 -2.93 -27.64
C PRO A 179 1.86 -1.55 -27.12
N ALA A 180 3.15 -1.40 -26.79
CA ALA A 180 3.71 -0.09 -26.51
C ALA A 180 3.55 0.83 -27.72
N PRO A 181 3.38 2.15 -27.52
CA PRO A 181 3.48 3.13 -28.61
C PRO A 181 4.84 3.02 -29.31
N ASP A 182 4.90 3.35 -30.61
CA ASP A 182 6.13 3.25 -31.41
C ASP A 182 7.23 4.18 -30.89
N ASP A 183 6.86 5.31 -30.30
CA ASP A 183 7.73 6.33 -29.69
C ASP A 183 8.05 6.04 -28.21
N PHE A 184 7.62 4.90 -27.67
CA PHE A 184 7.85 4.55 -26.27
C PHE A 184 9.34 4.57 -25.90
N LEU A 185 9.70 5.31 -24.85
CA LEU A 185 11.06 5.62 -24.39
C LEU A 185 11.90 6.50 -25.34
N GLN A 186 11.29 7.15 -26.33
CA GLN A 186 12.00 8.04 -27.26
C GLN A 186 11.54 9.48 -27.09
N GLU A 187 10.23 9.72 -26.93
CA GLU A 187 9.61 11.04 -26.83
C GLU A 187 8.84 11.20 -25.52
N ASN A 188 8.22 12.36 -25.37
CA ASN A 188 7.39 12.67 -24.22
C ASN A 188 6.12 11.82 -24.22
N ILE A 189 5.94 11.06 -23.16
CA ILE A 189 4.77 10.24 -22.94
C ILE A 189 3.95 10.77 -21.76
N THR A 190 2.68 10.42 -21.68
CA THR A 190 1.75 10.90 -20.62
C THR A 190 1.27 9.75 -19.74
N PHE A 191 0.58 10.10 -18.64
CA PHE A 191 -0.10 9.11 -17.80
C PHE A 191 -1.53 8.81 -18.26
N GLU A 192 -2.00 9.45 -19.30
CA GLU A 192 -3.32 9.18 -19.88
C GLU A 192 -3.35 7.78 -20.49
N LEU A 193 -4.24 6.95 -19.97
CA LEU A 193 -4.46 5.61 -20.50
C LEU A 193 -5.23 5.69 -21.83
N ARG A 194 -4.85 4.86 -22.79
CA ARG A 194 -5.73 4.58 -23.91
C ARG A 194 -6.89 3.70 -23.45
N ARG A 195 -8.00 3.72 -24.18
CA ARG A 195 -9.20 2.95 -23.83
C ARG A 195 -8.93 1.44 -23.77
N ASP A 196 -8.14 0.91 -24.71
CA ASP A 196 -7.74 -0.49 -24.74
C ASP A 196 -6.84 -0.87 -23.54
N GLU A 197 -5.93 0.01 -23.12
CA GLU A 197 -5.10 -0.16 -21.93
C GLU A 197 -5.99 -0.24 -20.65
N ALA A 198 -6.93 0.69 -20.52
CA ALA A 198 -7.86 0.74 -19.40
C ALA A 198 -8.75 -0.51 -19.33
N GLN A 199 -9.28 -0.98 -20.48
CA GLN A 199 -10.11 -2.18 -20.56
C GLN A 199 -9.38 -3.43 -20.09
N VAL A 200 -8.13 -3.62 -20.52
CA VAL A 200 -7.29 -4.76 -20.08
C VAL A 200 -7.04 -4.70 -18.58
N LEU A 201 -6.75 -3.52 -18.01
CA LEU A 201 -6.55 -3.36 -16.57
C LEU A 201 -7.82 -3.71 -15.79
N VAL A 202 -8.97 -3.19 -16.19
CA VAL A 202 -10.27 -3.49 -15.57
C VAL A 202 -10.58 -4.99 -15.63
N GLU A 203 -10.38 -5.62 -16.79
CA GLU A 203 -10.59 -7.06 -16.94
C GLU A 203 -9.68 -7.88 -16.02
N CYS A 204 -8.38 -7.54 -15.98
CA CYS A 204 -7.42 -8.20 -15.11
C CYS A 204 -7.78 -8.03 -13.63
N ILE A 205 -8.10 -6.82 -13.18
CA ILE A 205 -8.49 -6.53 -11.79
C ILE A 205 -9.75 -7.33 -11.44
N ARG A 206 -10.80 -7.26 -12.25
CA ARG A 206 -12.07 -7.96 -11.97
C ARG A 206 -11.93 -9.48 -11.95
N ARG A 207 -11.13 -10.03 -12.84
CA ARG A 207 -10.89 -11.46 -12.93
C ARG A 207 -10.04 -11.99 -11.77
N CYS A 208 -8.98 -11.27 -11.40
CA CYS A 208 -8.01 -11.74 -10.42
C CYS A 208 -8.33 -11.31 -8.99
N GLN A 209 -9.15 -10.26 -8.81
CA GLN A 209 -9.51 -9.70 -7.50
C GLN A 209 -11.03 -9.55 -7.31
N PRO A 210 -11.84 -10.59 -7.64
CA PRO A 210 -13.28 -10.51 -7.50
C PRO A 210 -13.67 -10.24 -6.03
N GLY A 211 -14.74 -9.49 -5.81
CA GLY A 211 -15.26 -9.19 -4.46
C GLY A 211 -14.48 -8.11 -3.70
N THR A 212 -13.46 -7.48 -4.29
CA THR A 212 -12.77 -6.34 -3.69
C THR A 212 -13.42 -5.01 -4.06
N LEU A 213 -13.17 -3.97 -3.25
CA LEU A 213 -13.68 -2.63 -3.53
C LEU A 213 -13.13 -2.08 -4.86
N LEU A 214 -11.84 -2.29 -5.12
CA LEU A 214 -11.23 -1.87 -6.39
C LEU A 214 -11.93 -2.51 -7.58
N ALA A 215 -12.15 -3.84 -7.57
CA ALA A 215 -12.82 -4.54 -8.66
C ALA A 215 -14.28 -4.09 -8.84
N PHE A 216 -14.99 -3.81 -7.76
CA PHE A 216 -16.35 -3.26 -7.80
C PHE A 216 -16.38 -1.88 -8.45
N LEU A 217 -15.53 -0.97 -7.99
CA LEU A 217 -15.47 0.41 -8.49
C LEU A 217 -14.88 0.55 -9.91
N CYS A 218 -14.16 -0.43 -10.40
CA CYS A 218 -13.77 -0.48 -11.83
C CYS A 218 -15.00 -0.49 -12.78
N GLY A 219 -16.19 -0.80 -12.29
CA GLY A 219 -17.44 -0.72 -13.08
C GLY A 219 -18.06 0.68 -13.12
N THR A 220 -17.79 1.48 -12.11
CA THR A 220 -18.31 2.84 -11.93
C THR A 220 -17.22 3.73 -11.31
N PRO A 221 -16.10 3.99 -12.03
CA PRO A 221 -14.95 4.66 -11.42
C PRO A 221 -15.28 6.06 -10.89
N ALA A 222 -16.17 6.80 -11.56
CA ALA A 222 -16.64 8.12 -11.15
C ALA A 222 -17.26 8.14 -9.73
N ALA A 223 -17.79 7.01 -9.24
CA ALA A 223 -18.39 6.92 -7.91
C ALA A 223 -17.38 7.22 -6.77
N ALA A 224 -16.08 7.10 -7.03
CA ALA A 224 -15.03 7.41 -6.08
C ALA A 224 -14.67 8.91 -5.99
N ALA A 225 -15.10 9.73 -6.95
CA ALA A 225 -14.58 11.09 -7.15
C ALA A 225 -14.67 11.98 -5.89
N ASN A 226 -15.80 11.97 -5.18
CA ASN A 226 -16.06 12.81 -4.02
C ASN A 226 -15.76 12.13 -2.68
N ALA A 227 -15.49 10.82 -2.66
CA ALA A 227 -15.24 10.07 -1.44
C ALA A 227 -13.87 10.43 -0.86
N ARG A 228 -13.84 10.84 0.40
CA ARG A 228 -12.63 11.09 1.17
C ARG A 228 -12.04 9.79 1.74
N PHE A 229 -12.93 8.84 2.04
CA PHE A 229 -12.60 7.53 2.58
C PHE A 229 -13.30 6.42 1.78
N PRO A 230 -12.79 5.18 1.79
CA PRO A 230 -13.36 4.08 1.00
C PRO A 230 -14.80 3.73 1.36
N TRP A 231 -15.24 4.00 2.58
CA TRP A 231 -16.62 3.75 3.04
C TRP A 231 -17.62 4.85 2.71
N GLU A 232 -17.19 5.92 2.06
CA GLU A 232 -18.08 7.01 1.61
C GLU A 232 -18.58 6.80 0.18
N VAL A 233 -18.12 5.72 -0.48
CA VAL A 233 -18.61 5.38 -1.82
C VAL A 233 -20.03 4.81 -1.77
N PRO A 234 -20.85 5.02 -2.81
CA PRO A 234 -22.17 4.42 -2.90
C PRO A 234 -22.12 2.89 -2.79
N THR A 235 -22.97 2.31 -1.95
CA THR A 235 -23.02 0.86 -1.71
C THR A 235 -24.11 0.14 -2.53
N HIS A 236 -24.87 0.85 -3.35
CA HIS A 236 -25.90 0.25 -4.19
C HIS A 236 -25.29 -0.79 -5.15
N GLY A 237 -25.85 -2.00 -5.15
CA GLY A 237 -25.33 -3.13 -5.94
C GLY A 237 -24.01 -3.75 -5.42
N MET A 238 -23.48 -3.26 -4.30
CA MET A 238 -22.28 -3.81 -3.69
C MET A 238 -22.61 -5.15 -2.97
N PRO A 239 -21.75 -6.18 -3.10
CA PRO A 239 -21.92 -7.43 -2.35
C PRO A 239 -21.96 -7.19 -0.84
N GLY A 240 -22.86 -7.85 -0.11
CA GLY A 240 -23.04 -7.65 1.34
C GLY A 240 -21.77 -7.84 2.16
N GLY A 241 -20.93 -8.83 1.83
CA GLY A 241 -19.64 -9.03 2.50
C GLY A 241 -18.65 -7.89 2.30
N LEU A 242 -18.71 -7.16 1.18
CA LEU A 242 -17.88 -5.98 0.95
C LEU A 242 -18.42 -4.77 1.72
N VAL A 243 -19.74 -4.60 1.81
CA VAL A 243 -20.37 -3.56 2.65
C VAL A 243 -19.97 -3.75 4.11
N GLU A 244 -20.01 -5.00 4.59
CA GLU A 244 -19.60 -5.34 5.95
C GLU A 244 -18.11 -5.09 6.20
N LEU A 245 -17.26 -5.44 5.23
CA LEU A 245 -15.82 -5.13 5.29
C LEU A 245 -15.57 -3.62 5.41
N LEU A 246 -16.30 -2.80 4.65
CA LEU A 246 -16.22 -1.33 4.73
C LEU A 246 -16.72 -0.80 6.08
N ARG A 247 -17.78 -1.38 6.64
CA ARG A 247 -18.28 -1.06 7.98
C ARG A 247 -17.20 -1.32 9.04
N HIS A 248 -16.58 -2.50 9.03
CA HIS A 248 -15.49 -2.84 9.92
C HIS A 248 -14.27 -1.91 9.75
N ALA A 249 -13.89 -1.62 8.51
CA ALA A 249 -12.78 -0.70 8.22
C ALA A 249 -13.05 0.71 8.78
N ARG A 250 -14.27 1.21 8.64
CA ARG A 250 -14.70 2.50 9.17
C ARG A 250 -14.65 2.53 10.69
N CYS A 251 -15.30 1.57 11.36
CA CYS A 251 -15.34 1.51 12.82
C CYS A 251 -13.92 1.41 13.41
N PHE A 252 -13.07 0.54 12.86
CA PHE A 252 -11.68 0.43 13.28
C PHE A 252 -10.91 1.74 13.10
N SER A 253 -11.02 2.40 11.94
CA SER A 253 -10.33 3.66 11.65
C SER A 253 -10.77 4.80 12.57
N GLU A 254 -12.07 4.91 12.85
CA GLU A 254 -12.63 5.94 13.71
C GLU A 254 -12.26 5.72 15.19
N LEU A 255 -12.42 4.50 15.71
CA LEU A 255 -12.13 4.20 17.11
C LEU A 255 -10.63 4.29 17.43
N THR A 256 -9.77 3.81 16.54
CA THR A 256 -8.31 3.82 16.78
C THR A 256 -7.65 5.17 16.53
N LEU A 257 -8.38 6.18 16.05
CA LEU A 257 -7.88 7.55 16.00
C LEU A 257 -7.67 8.14 17.40
N GLY A 258 -8.58 7.88 18.34
CA GLY A 258 -8.50 8.38 19.71
C GLY A 258 -7.16 8.11 20.38
N PRO A 259 -6.74 6.84 20.55
CA PRO A 259 -5.47 6.51 21.19
C PRO A 259 -4.24 7.10 20.48
N GLN A 260 -4.26 7.28 19.15
CA GLN A 260 -3.19 7.97 18.44
C GLN A 260 -3.11 9.47 18.80
N LEU A 261 -4.24 10.12 18.98
CA LEU A 261 -4.30 11.51 19.42
C LEU A 261 -3.86 11.66 20.88
N VAL A 262 -4.31 10.77 21.78
CA VAL A 262 -3.87 10.73 23.20
C VAL A 262 -2.36 10.49 23.28
N TYR A 263 -1.80 9.59 22.50
CA TYR A 263 -0.36 9.38 22.42
C TYR A 263 0.42 10.68 22.17
N ASN A 264 -0.05 11.52 21.23
CA ASN A 264 0.58 12.80 20.93
C ASN A 264 0.41 13.82 22.08
N VAL A 265 -0.72 13.81 22.80
CA VAL A 265 -0.93 14.64 24.00
C VAL A 265 0.07 14.23 25.09
N LEU A 266 0.22 12.91 25.33
CA LEU A 266 1.16 12.41 26.33
C LEU A 266 2.61 12.76 25.98
N LEU A 267 3.02 12.66 24.70
CA LEU A 267 4.34 13.09 24.26
C LEU A 267 4.58 14.58 24.51
N ALA A 268 3.60 15.42 24.17
CA ALA A 268 3.72 16.88 24.38
C ALA A 268 3.84 17.23 25.86
N ARG A 269 3.01 16.63 26.72
CA ARG A 269 3.04 16.82 28.16
C ARG A 269 4.38 16.37 28.76
N LYS A 270 4.86 15.19 28.37
CA LYS A 270 6.11 14.61 28.84
C LYS A 270 7.33 15.43 28.40
N ALA A 271 7.39 15.85 27.14
CA ALA A 271 8.48 16.67 26.62
C ALA A 271 8.57 18.03 27.35
N ARG A 272 7.42 18.66 27.64
CA ARG A 272 7.38 19.89 28.43
C ARG A 272 7.86 19.66 29.86
N ALA A 273 7.44 18.57 30.49
CA ALA A 273 7.81 18.26 31.89
C ALA A 273 9.31 17.91 32.02
N GLU A 274 9.88 17.15 31.09
CA GLU A 274 11.25 16.64 31.19
C GLU A 274 12.30 17.58 30.62
N PHE A 275 11.97 18.38 29.59
CA PHE A 275 12.92 19.20 28.85
C PHE A 275 12.55 20.69 28.84
N GLY A 276 11.39 21.08 29.35
CA GLY A 276 10.89 22.46 29.26
C GLY A 276 10.55 22.90 27.83
N TRP A 277 10.32 21.97 26.91
CA TRP A 277 10.00 22.31 25.52
C TRP A 277 8.63 22.99 25.41
N ASP A 278 8.54 23.97 24.52
CA ASP A 278 7.26 24.60 24.21
C ASP A 278 6.42 23.72 23.29
N THR A 279 5.63 22.86 23.91
CA THR A 279 4.72 21.93 23.24
C THR A 279 3.25 22.27 23.50
N HIS A 280 2.96 23.45 24.06
CA HIS A 280 1.60 23.82 24.46
C HIS A 280 0.64 23.88 23.27
N GLU A 281 1.03 24.52 22.18
CA GLU A 281 0.20 24.63 20.97
C GLU A 281 -0.08 23.23 20.36
N LEU A 282 0.93 22.36 20.35
CA LEU A 282 0.80 20.98 19.87
C LEU A 282 -0.23 20.23 20.72
N GLU A 283 -0.12 20.26 22.04
CA GLU A 283 -1.06 19.65 22.96
C GLU A 283 -2.49 20.16 22.71
N GLN A 284 -2.69 21.47 22.69
CA GLN A 284 -4.00 22.07 22.46
C GLN A 284 -4.61 21.68 21.12
N ARG A 285 -3.80 21.58 20.07
CA ARG A 285 -4.24 21.10 18.76
C ARG A 285 -4.74 19.65 18.82
N GLN A 286 -4.03 18.76 19.53
CA GLN A 286 -4.46 17.38 19.68
C GLN A 286 -5.73 17.26 20.55
N LEU A 287 -5.86 18.01 21.62
CA LEU A 287 -7.07 18.06 22.46
C LEU A 287 -8.29 18.56 21.64
N ARG A 288 -8.13 19.59 20.81
CA ARG A 288 -9.21 20.01 19.91
C ARG A 288 -9.59 18.92 18.89
N ARG A 289 -8.64 18.11 18.44
CA ARG A 289 -8.92 16.95 17.56
C ARG A 289 -9.66 15.85 18.32
N LEU A 290 -9.29 15.57 19.58
CA LEU A 290 -9.99 14.63 20.45
C LEU A 290 -11.44 15.06 20.71
N GLY A 291 -11.70 16.33 20.98
CA GLY A 291 -13.08 16.82 21.13
C GLY A 291 -13.92 16.68 19.84
N ARG A 292 -13.32 16.82 18.65
CA ARG A 292 -14.03 16.52 17.39
C ARG A 292 -14.26 15.02 17.19
N TRP A 293 -13.29 14.21 17.59
CA TRP A 293 -13.37 12.76 17.54
C TRP A 293 -14.46 12.23 18.48
N ALA A 294 -14.55 12.72 19.72
CA ALA A 294 -15.60 12.34 20.66
C ALA A 294 -17.00 12.62 20.09
N ARG A 295 -17.24 13.82 19.54
CA ARG A 295 -18.52 14.15 18.90
C ARG A 295 -18.84 13.27 17.68
N LEU A 296 -17.83 12.83 16.91
CA LEU A 296 -18.03 11.86 15.84
C LEU A 296 -18.50 10.51 16.37
N LEU A 297 -17.90 10.04 17.47
CA LEU A 297 -18.33 8.77 18.10
C LEU A 297 -19.73 8.87 18.69
N GLU A 298 -20.07 9.98 19.33
CA GLU A 298 -21.42 10.21 19.85
C GLU A 298 -22.48 10.13 18.74
N GLY A 299 -22.23 10.76 17.60
CA GLY A 299 -23.12 10.70 16.44
C GLY A 299 -23.34 9.31 15.86
N ARG A 300 -22.50 8.33 16.23
CA ARG A 300 -22.55 6.94 15.78
C ARG A 300 -22.54 5.94 16.94
N HIS A 301 -22.88 6.41 18.15
CA HIS A 301 -22.68 5.66 19.38
C HIS A 301 -23.26 4.25 19.32
N GLU A 302 -24.51 4.08 18.91
CA GLU A 302 -25.18 2.78 18.91
C GLU A 302 -24.50 1.78 17.94
N GLU A 303 -24.13 2.22 16.74
CA GLU A 303 -23.42 1.37 15.79
C GLU A 303 -22.04 0.94 16.32
N LEU A 304 -21.29 1.88 16.91
CA LEU A 304 -19.96 1.63 17.46
C LEU A 304 -20.02 0.77 18.72
N ARG A 305 -21.07 0.91 19.55
CA ARG A 305 -21.32 0.06 20.71
C ARG A 305 -21.54 -1.39 20.30
N ILE A 306 -22.45 -1.62 19.35
CA ILE A 306 -22.72 -2.96 18.81
C ILE A 306 -21.44 -3.56 18.21
N TRP A 307 -20.66 -2.75 17.47
CA TRP A 307 -19.40 -3.20 16.90
C TRP A 307 -18.37 -3.58 17.97
N ALA A 308 -18.23 -2.78 19.04
CA ALA A 308 -17.30 -3.03 20.14
C ALA A 308 -17.70 -4.24 21.01
N GLU A 309 -18.98 -4.59 21.05
CA GLU A 309 -19.48 -5.82 21.68
C GLU A 309 -19.21 -7.07 20.83
N ASN A 310 -19.15 -6.94 19.50
CA ASN A 310 -18.95 -8.03 18.54
C ASN A 310 -17.53 -8.09 17.94
N LEU A 311 -16.50 -7.72 18.68
CA LEU A 311 -15.10 -7.77 18.22
C LEU A 311 -14.64 -9.15 17.69
N PRO A 312 -15.13 -10.32 18.17
CA PRO A 312 -14.79 -11.60 17.56
C PRO A 312 -15.12 -11.67 16.06
N GLU A 313 -16.24 -11.10 15.62
CA GLU A 313 -16.63 -11.04 14.20
C GLU A 313 -15.66 -10.19 13.40
N PHE A 314 -15.29 -9.00 13.92
CA PHE A 314 -14.26 -8.15 13.34
C PHE A 314 -12.93 -8.90 13.13
N TRP A 315 -12.47 -9.66 14.13
CA TRP A 315 -11.23 -10.44 14.00
C TRP A 315 -11.38 -11.62 13.03
N HIS A 316 -12.56 -12.22 12.93
CA HIS A 316 -12.85 -13.28 11.97
C HIS A 316 -12.72 -12.78 10.53
N VAL A 317 -13.23 -11.59 10.23
CA VAL A 317 -13.10 -10.96 8.90
C VAL A 317 -11.63 -10.78 8.50
N LEU A 318 -10.71 -10.61 9.45
CA LEU A 318 -9.27 -10.44 9.18
C LEU A 318 -8.43 -11.71 9.39
N SER A 319 -9.07 -12.88 9.53
CA SER A 319 -8.42 -14.15 9.91
C SER A 319 -7.36 -14.65 8.92
N GLU A 320 -7.42 -14.24 7.65
CA GLU A 320 -6.39 -14.55 6.64
C GLU A 320 -5.01 -13.93 6.97
N ARG A 321 -4.97 -12.91 7.82
CA ARG A 321 -3.73 -12.29 8.27
C ARG A 321 -3.47 -12.63 9.73
N ARG A 322 -2.23 -13.04 10.02
CA ARG A 322 -1.82 -13.31 11.40
C ARG A 322 -1.63 -12.01 12.17
N ILE A 323 -2.67 -11.60 12.93
CA ILE A 323 -2.62 -10.45 13.83
C ILE A 323 -2.32 -10.96 15.25
N GLY A 324 -1.24 -10.46 15.86
CA GLY A 324 -0.79 -10.90 17.18
C GLY A 324 -1.80 -10.59 18.30
N GLY A 325 -1.86 -11.46 19.34
CA GLY A 325 -2.76 -11.31 20.48
C GLY A 325 -2.65 -9.94 21.15
N ALA A 326 -1.42 -9.47 21.41
CA ALA A 326 -1.21 -8.16 22.03
C ALA A 326 -1.77 -6.96 21.22
N THR A 327 -1.88 -7.09 19.88
CA THR A 327 -2.54 -6.08 19.05
C THR A 327 -4.05 -6.18 19.18
N ARG A 328 -4.59 -7.40 19.24
CA ARG A 328 -6.02 -7.63 19.46
C ARG A 328 -6.46 -7.11 20.82
N ASP A 329 -5.71 -7.42 21.87
CA ASP A 329 -6.00 -6.98 23.23
C ASP A 329 -6.00 -5.45 23.33
N PHE A 330 -5.01 -4.78 22.74
CA PHE A 330 -4.94 -3.32 22.68
C PHE A 330 -6.16 -2.73 21.96
N VAL A 331 -6.48 -3.22 20.76
CA VAL A 331 -7.64 -2.74 19.98
C VAL A 331 -8.95 -2.97 20.73
N ASN A 332 -9.13 -4.16 21.31
CA ASN A 332 -10.33 -4.50 22.08
C ASN A 332 -10.51 -3.57 23.28
N PHE A 333 -9.43 -3.28 24.00
CA PHE A 333 -9.45 -2.38 25.15
C PHE A 333 -9.83 -0.95 24.73
N VAL A 334 -9.07 -0.37 23.78
CA VAL A 334 -9.30 1.04 23.38
C VAL A 334 -10.66 1.24 22.72
N ALA A 335 -11.15 0.25 21.95
CA ALA A 335 -12.45 0.34 21.31
C ALA A 335 -13.59 0.40 22.33
N ARG A 336 -13.56 -0.45 23.36
CA ARG A 336 -14.56 -0.46 24.44
C ARG A 336 -14.53 0.84 25.23
N ARG A 337 -13.34 1.28 25.66
CA ARG A 337 -13.20 2.52 26.42
C ARG A 337 -13.66 3.76 25.63
N ALA A 338 -13.33 3.80 24.34
CA ALA A 338 -13.73 4.89 23.43
C ALA A 338 -15.26 5.00 23.27
N VAL A 339 -15.97 3.89 23.33
CA VAL A 339 -17.44 3.85 23.23
C VAL A 339 -18.09 4.14 24.57
N GLU A 340 -17.51 3.65 25.68
CA GLU A 340 -18.03 3.86 27.04
C GLU A 340 -18.00 5.32 27.45
N ASP A 341 -16.91 6.04 27.20
CA ASP A 341 -16.72 7.44 27.58
C ASP A 341 -15.85 8.17 26.53
N PRO A 342 -16.43 8.60 25.40
CA PRO A 342 -15.68 9.31 24.37
C PRO A 342 -15.12 10.66 24.85
N GLU A 343 -15.83 11.39 25.69
CA GLU A 343 -15.42 12.71 26.19
C GLU A 343 -14.29 12.61 27.22
N GLY A 344 -14.40 11.68 28.17
CA GLY A 344 -13.39 11.45 29.19
C GLY A 344 -12.18 10.66 28.72
N PHE A 345 -12.21 10.07 27.50
CA PHE A 345 -11.16 9.22 26.97
C PHE A 345 -9.77 9.87 26.96
N ALA A 346 -9.71 11.19 26.74
CA ALA A 346 -8.46 11.95 26.70
C ALA A 346 -7.72 12.00 28.03
N GLU A 347 -8.43 11.94 29.16
CA GLU A 347 -7.88 12.04 30.50
C GLU A 347 -8.00 10.71 31.27
N ASP A 348 -8.49 9.65 30.64
CA ASP A 348 -8.60 8.32 31.27
C ASP A 348 -7.21 7.72 31.52
N ARG A 349 -6.89 7.56 32.81
CA ARG A 349 -5.59 7.02 33.21
C ARG A 349 -5.37 5.60 32.72
N SER A 350 -6.40 4.77 32.64
CA SER A 350 -6.28 3.40 32.13
C SER A 350 -5.91 3.37 30.62
N VAL A 351 -6.41 4.34 29.87
CA VAL A 351 -6.04 4.56 28.45
C VAL A 351 -4.59 5.03 28.35
N HIS A 352 -4.17 5.98 29.21
CA HIS A 352 -2.78 6.45 29.23
C HIS A 352 -1.81 5.30 29.52
N ASP A 353 -2.06 4.52 30.57
CA ASP A 353 -1.22 3.38 30.96
C ASP A 353 -1.16 2.34 29.82
N CYS A 354 -2.29 2.02 29.21
CA CYS A 354 -2.37 1.09 28.09
C CYS A 354 -1.54 1.56 26.88
N ILE A 355 -1.58 2.86 26.56
CA ILE A 355 -0.80 3.45 25.46
C ILE A 355 0.70 3.40 25.76
N VAL A 356 1.11 3.75 26.98
CA VAL A 356 2.52 3.72 27.41
C VAL A 356 3.06 2.29 27.34
N ASP A 357 2.34 1.34 27.93
CA ASP A 357 2.69 -0.09 27.92
C ASP A 357 2.80 -0.62 26.47
N ARG A 358 1.84 -0.23 25.63
CA ARG A 358 1.84 -0.62 24.21
C ARG A 358 3.08 -0.12 23.50
N GLU A 359 3.44 1.15 23.64
CA GLU A 359 4.62 1.70 23.02
C GLU A 359 5.90 1.05 23.53
N VAL A 360 6.03 0.85 24.84
CA VAL A 360 7.20 0.20 25.45
C VAL A 360 7.38 -1.24 24.93
N ARG A 361 6.31 -2.03 24.85
CA ARG A 361 6.35 -3.38 24.29
C ARG A 361 6.77 -3.41 22.82
N LEU A 362 6.32 -2.45 22.03
CA LEU A 362 6.64 -2.38 20.60
C LEU A 362 8.05 -1.90 20.32
N LYS A 363 8.52 -0.90 21.05
CA LYS A 363 9.74 -0.15 20.70
C LYS A 363 10.89 -0.35 21.68
N SER A 364 10.66 -1.01 22.82
CA SER A 364 11.63 -1.20 23.88
C SER A 364 12.32 0.13 24.24
N ARG A 365 13.64 0.21 24.23
CA ARG A 365 14.39 1.44 24.57
C ARG A 365 14.15 2.62 23.62
N ARG A 366 13.48 2.44 22.50
CA ARG A 366 13.07 3.51 21.58
C ARG A 366 11.68 4.08 21.85
N ALA A 367 11.01 3.60 22.89
CA ALA A 367 9.70 4.11 23.33
C ALA A 367 9.87 5.50 23.96
N ARG A 368 9.28 6.52 23.36
CA ARG A 368 9.40 7.92 23.80
C ARG A 368 8.68 8.19 25.10
N LEU A 369 7.53 7.54 25.32
CA LEU A 369 6.80 7.64 26.59
C LEU A 369 7.50 6.85 27.71
N GLY A 370 8.29 5.83 27.38
CA GLY A 370 9.01 5.01 28.36
C GLY A 370 10.39 5.53 28.72
N TYR A 371 11.10 6.18 27.78
CA TYR A 371 12.53 6.49 27.94
C TYR A 371 12.87 7.93 27.53
N ARG A 372 13.49 8.67 28.45
CA ARG A 372 13.90 10.07 28.25
C ARG A 372 14.76 10.27 27.01
N ALA A 373 15.79 9.42 26.82
CA ALA A 373 16.69 9.52 25.67
C ALA A 373 15.97 9.30 24.31
N ALA A 374 14.92 8.49 24.27
CA ALA A 374 14.11 8.32 23.08
C ALA A 374 13.23 9.56 22.79
N LEU A 375 12.70 10.18 23.85
CA LEU A 375 11.92 11.42 23.75
C LEU A 375 12.76 12.61 23.31
N GLU A 376 14.01 12.70 23.77
CA GLU A 376 14.95 13.77 23.39
C GLU A 376 15.19 13.84 21.87
N ASN A 377 15.13 12.68 21.18
CA ASN A 377 15.24 12.59 19.72
C ASN A 377 13.89 12.78 18.99
N TRP A 378 12.84 13.20 19.69
CA TRP A 378 11.55 13.45 19.05
C TRP A 378 11.54 14.81 18.35
N GLY A 379 11.34 14.82 17.03
CA GLY A 379 11.28 16.05 16.23
C GLY A 379 9.99 16.87 16.40
N GLN A 380 9.19 16.65 17.45
CA GLN A 380 7.92 17.32 17.73
C GLN A 380 6.87 17.21 16.60
N VAL A 381 7.04 16.24 15.71
CA VAL A 381 6.07 15.95 14.66
C VAL A 381 5.06 14.94 15.20
N PRO A 382 3.78 15.31 15.30
CA PRO A 382 2.75 14.38 15.75
C PRO A 382 2.53 13.30 14.68
N GLY A 383 2.59 12.04 15.11
CA GLY A 383 2.20 10.90 14.29
C GLY A 383 0.70 10.67 14.30
N GLY A 384 0.24 9.72 13.51
CA GLY A 384 -1.11 9.20 13.54
C GLY A 384 -2.16 10.05 12.83
N GLY A 385 -3.14 9.35 12.31
CA GLY A 385 -4.29 9.89 11.59
C GLY A 385 -5.31 8.80 11.40
N GLN A 386 -6.48 9.17 10.88
CA GLN A 386 -7.51 8.22 10.52
C GLN A 386 -7.02 7.35 9.35
N PHE A 387 -7.14 6.03 9.46
CA PHE A 387 -6.69 5.11 8.42
C PHE A 387 -7.55 5.26 7.17
N ASN A 388 -6.89 5.42 6.03
CA ASN A 388 -7.53 5.54 4.73
C ASN A 388 -7.37 4.30 3.84
N TYR A 389 -6.63 3.27 4.30
CA TYR A 389 -6.46 1.99 3.59
C TYR A 389 -5.97 2.12 2.15
N ARG A 390 -5.00 2.99 1.90
CA ARG A 390 -4.46 3.32 0.57
C ARG A 390 -5.50 3.93 -0.39
N TRP A 391 -6.59 4.48 0.17
CA TRP A 391 -7.66 5.09 -0.62
C TRP A 391 -7.18 6.19 -1.59
N PRO A 392 -6.24 7.08 -1.24
CA PRO A 392 -5.73 8.08 -2.18
C PRO A 392 -5.18 7.47 -3.47
N ILE A 393 -4.45 6.34 -3.37
CA ILE A 393 -3.91 5.63 -4.54
C ILE A 393 -5.02 4.94 -5.33
N THR A 394 -5.91 4.24 -4.64
CA THR A 394 -7.08 3.60 -5.26
C THR A 394 -7.92 4.62 -6.02
N LYS A 395 -8.19 5.77 -5.40
CA LYS A 395 -8.94 6.87 -6.00
C LYS A 395 -8.23 7.46 -7.22
N SER A 396 -6.91 7.63 -7.16
CA SER A 396 -6.10 8.09 -8.32
C SER A 396 -6.23 7.11 -9.49
N TYR A 397 -6.19 5.80 -9.24
CA TYR A 397 -6.35 4.79 -10.27
C TYR A 397 -7.75 4.78 -10.88
N LEU A 398 -8.78 4.92 -10.04
CA LEU A 398 -10.15 5.04 -10.52
C LEU A 398 -10.36 6.31 -11.35
N SER A 399 -9.72 7.41 -10.97
CA SER A 399 -9.73 8.64 -11.78
C SER A 399 -9.05 8.46 -13.13
N ASP A 400 -7.89 7.75 -13.18
CA ASP A 400 -7.21 7.44 -14.45
C ASP A 400 -8.10 6.55 -15.34
N LEU A 401 -8.86 5.60 -14.76
CA LEU A 401 -9.81 4.75 -15.50
C LEU A 401 -11.03 5.53 -15.99
N ASP A 402 -11.57 6.41 -15.16
CA ASP A 402 -12.75 7.23 -15.51
C ASP A 402 -12.47 8.11 -16.73
N VAL A 403 -11.31 8.75 -16.74
CA VAL A 403 -10.86 9.57 -17.89
C VAL A 403 -10.72 8.73 -19.16
N ALA A 404 -10.13 7.53 -19.05
CA ALA A 404 -9.83 6.69 -20.22
C ALA A 404 -11.06 5.99 -20.81
N LEU A 405 -12.01 5.60 -19.95
CA LEU A 405 -13.22 4.88 -20.39
C LEU A 405 -14.33 5.82 -20.82
N GLY A 406 -14.31 7.08 -20.32
CA GLY A 406 -15.36 8.06 -20.52
C GLY A 406 -16.66 7.69 -19.76
N PRO A 407 -17.69 8.51 -19.87
CA PRO A 407 -18.99 8.18 -19.28
C PRO A 407 -19.48 6.86 -19.85
N VAL A 408 -19.95 5.96 -18.95
CA VAL A 408 -20.68 4.76 -19.36
C VAL A 408 -22.00 5.24 -19.96
N PRO A 409 -22.30 4.89 -21.23
CA PRO A 409 -23.53 5.35 -21.90
C PRO A 409 -24.80 4.82 -21.22
#